data_8f08039dcfd1cec4aa314d4379f3927c
#
_entry.id   8f08039dcfd1cec4aa314d4379f3927c
#
_cell.length_a   1.000
_cell.length_b   1.000
_cell.length_c   1.000
_cell.angle_alpha   90.00
_cell.angle_beta   90.00
_cell.angle_gamma   90.00
#
_symmetry.space_group_name_H-M   'P 1'
#
loop_
_entity.id
_entity.type
_entity.pdbx_description
1 polymer ?
#
loop_
_entity_poly.entity_id
_entity_poly.type
_entity_poly.pdbx_seq_one_letter_code
_entity_poly.pdbx_strand_id
1 'polypeptide(L)'
;MLQCLKREPGFYRYLWGLTGPIALQNLITFTLGLMDTLMVSWLGNTQMAAVTTANVPVFLLISIVFGVQSGLSILVSQYWGKRDMEHISRAIGVAAMLGTGLTVVPAAVLYLWPVEIMDLLSNNHELSVLGAPYLKLIGISYVFNMLSSLYVSARRSAEDAGFGMKLFAMSTVLNTGLNYLLIFGKCGLPALGIQGAAVATLLARITEFAVCSFCAVRSRLLPIQWRAFFRPGWEMLRRFVKYSSPVVLNETAWGLGNSMLTVILGYTDNSVEMLAANAVMGNLNRLFLVVCFGLGAATAVIIGKSIGEGRSHQEVMDLSRTLLVFTALVGAGLTALSLLLVPTLFVPVVFPLFKLYGESAAIATALAVTGFLSIPLHAYSISAVTGVLRAGGDVFWSTLLDVGPQWCMALPLTALLALVLKADYWWIAAAIQSESLLKVPLCALRIRTGQWIHDVTVRKERGQ
;
A
#
# COMPACT_ATOMS: atom_id res chain seq x y z
N MET A 1 -29.04 -11.10 2.17
CA MET A 1 -27.66 -10.74 1.85
C MET A 1 -27.41 -10.63 0.34
N LEU A 2 -27.86 -11.57 -0.50
CA LEU A 2 -27.65 -11.52 -1.96
C LEU A 2 -28.53 -10.53 -2.72
N GLN A 3 -29.58 -9.96 -2.11
CA GLN A 3 -30.44 -8.95 -2.75
C GLN A 3 -29.70 -7.63 -3.02
N CYS A 4 -28.70 -7.28 -2.20
CA CYS A 4 -27.90 -6.07 -2.41
C CYS A 4 -27.01 -6.16 -3.66
N LEU A 5 -26.78 -7.37 -4.19
CA LEU A 5 -26.01 -7.58 -5.43
C LEU A 5 -26.84 -7.40 -6.71
N LYS A 6 -28.17 -7.23 -6.59
CA LYS A 6 -29.02 -6.96 -7.76
C LYS A 6 -28.84 -5.51 -8.23
N ARG A 7 -27.73 -5.24 -8.88
CA ARG A 7 -27.43 -3.98 -9.58
C ARG A 7 -27.42 -4.21 -11.08
N GLU A 8 -27.58 -3.13 -11.83
CA GLU A 8 -27.48 -3.20 -13.28
C GLU A 8 -26.11 -3.74 -13.73
N PRO A 9 -26.04 -4.52 -14.83
CA PRO A 9 -24.76 -5.03 -15.34
C PRO A 9 -23.73 -3.94 -15.63
N GLY A 10 -24.18 -2.74 -15.97
CA GLY A 10 -23.35 -1.54 -16.17
C GLY A 10 -22.56 -1.15 -14.94
N PHE A 11 -23.10 -1.33 -13.73
CA PHE A 11 -22.42 -1.06 -12.47
C PHE A 11 -21.18 -1.95 -12.29
N TYR A 12 -21.29 -3.25 -12.53
CA TYR A 12 -20.16 -4.18 -12.40
C TYR A 12 -19.09 -3.95 -13.47
N ARG A 13 -19.49 -3.60 -14.70
CA ARG A 13 -18.54 -3.19 -15.74
C ARG A 13 -17.75 -1.96 -15.32
N TYR A 14 -18.42 -0.97 -14.75
CA TYR A 14 -17.78 0.24 -14.22
C TYR A 14 -16.85 -0.09 -13.05
N LEU A 15 -17.27 -0.92 -12.08
CA LEU A 15 -16.47 -1.35 -10.96
C LEU A 15 -15.18 -2.06 -11.42
N TRP A 16 -15.30 -3.01 -12.36
CA TRP A 16 -14.13 -3.70 -12.93
C TRP A 16 -13.28 -2.78 -13.80
N GLY A 17 -13.86 -1.81 -14.46
CA GLY A 17 -13.14 -0.78 -15.21
C GLY A 17 -12.22 0.08 -14.34
N LEU A 18 -12.57 0.27 -13.06
CA LEU A 18 -11.69 0.91 -12.07
C LEU A 18 -10.74 -0.10 -11.41
N THR A 19 -11.28 -1.23 -10.96
CA THR A 19 -10.52 -2.23 -10.21
C THR A 19 -9.40 -2.86 -11.03
N GLY A 20 -9.67 -3.23 -12.29
CA GLY A 20 -8.70 -3.91 -13.15
C GLY A 20 -7.39 -3.12 -13.33
N PRO A 21 -7.44 -1.87 -13.79
CA PRO A 21 -6.24 -1.04 -13.90
C PRO A 21 -5.51 -0.83 -12.57
N ILE A 22 -6.23 -0.66 -11.44
CA ILE A 22 -5.60 -0.48 -10.12
C ILE A 22 -4.92 -1.77 -9.66
N ALA A 23 -5.59 -2.91 -9.80
CA ALA A 23 -5.00 -4.20 -9.46
C ALA A 23 -3.77 -4.50 -10.33
N LEU A 24 -3.85 -4.25 -11.63
CA LEU A 24 -2.69 -4.41 -12.51
C LEU A 24 -1.56 -3.45 -12.18
N GLN A 25 -1.86 -2.19 -11.83
CA GLN A 25 -0.85 -1.24 -11.33
C GLN A 25 -0.14 -1.78 -10.09
N ASN A 26 -0.89 -2.31 -9.11
CA ASN A 26 -0.31 -2.88 -7.89
C ASN A 26 0.54 -4.12 -8.19
N LEU A 27 0.09 -4.98 -9.12
CA LEU A 27 0.85 -6.15 -9.57
C LEU A 27 2.16 -5.74 -10.25
N ILE A 28 2.14 -4.73 -11.11
CA ILE A 28 3.32 -4.18 -11.78
C ILE A 28 4.31 -3.64 -10.74
N THR A 29 3.83 -2.89 -9.75
CA THR A 29 4.67 -2.34 -8.67
C THR A 29 5.28 -3.45 -7.82
N PHE A 30 4.53 -4.50 -7.51
CA PHE A 30 5.04 -5.67 -6.79
C PHE A 30 6.10 -6.41 -7.60
N THR A 31 5.86 -6.62 -8.90
CA THR A 31 6.82 -7.27 -9.82
C THR A 31 8.11 -6.46 -9.95
N LEU A 32 8.01 -5.11 -10.00
CA LEU A 32 9.18 -4.23 -10.01
C LEU A 32 10.07 -4.47 -8.78
N GLY A 33 9.48 -4.48 -7.57
CA GLY A 33 10.23 -4.75 -6.34
C GLY A 33 10.90 -6.13 -6.32
N LEU A 34 10.24 -7.15 -6.88
CA LEU A 34 10.84 -8.49 -7.04
C LEU A 34 12.01 -8.48 -8.02
N MET A 35 11.90 -7.80 -9.16
CA MET A 35 12.96 -7.68 -10.16
C MET A 35 14.17 -6.95 -9.60
N ASP A 36 13.97 -5.84 -8.89
CA ASP A 36 15.05 -5.10 -8.22
C ASP A 36 15.80 -6.00 -7.24
N THR A 37 15.06 -6.70 -6.38
CA THR A 37 15.63 -7.63 -5.40
C THR A 37 16.41 -8.76 -6.07
N LEU A 38 15.85 -9.34 -7.13
CA LEU A 38 16.49 -10.44 -7.89
C LEU A 38 17.79 -9.97 -8.56
N MET A 39 17.78 -8.81 -9.21
CA MET A 39 18.98 -8.28 -9.87
C MET A 39 20.09 -7.93 -8.88
N VAL A 40 19.74 -7.38 -7.71
CA VAL A 40 20.71 -7.11 -6.64
C VAL A 40 21.25 -8.41 -6.05
N SER A 41 20.44 -9.45 -5.91
CA SER A 41 20.89 -10.74 -5.36
C SER A 41 21.99 -11.41 -6.20
N TRP A 42 22.02 -11.15 -7.51
CA TRP A 42 23.09 -11.65 -8.41
C TRP A 42 24.47 -11.00 -8.16
N LEU A 43 24.52 -9.86 -7.46
CA LEU A 43 25.78 -9.23 -7.05
C LEU A 43 26.42 -9.91 -5.84
N GLY A 44 25.66 -10.68 -5.08
CA GLY A 44 26.13 -11.42 -3.90
C GLY A 44 25.41 -11.03 -2.60
N ASN A 45 25.68 -11.83 -1.56
CA ASN A 45 24.96 -11.72 -0.28
C ASN A 45 25.25 -10.41 0.46
N THR A 46 26.49 -9.90 0.41
CA THR A 46 26.87 -8.65 1.06
C THR A 46 26.14 -7.45 0.47
N GLN A 47 26.06 -7.39 -0.86
CA GLN A 47 25.34 -6.34 -1.59
C GLN A 47 23.84 -6.40 -1.29
N MET A 48 23.27 -7.59 -1.29
CA MET A 48 21.87 -7.82 -0.94
C MET A 48 21.57 -7.38 0.49
N ALA A 49 22.44 -7.71 1.45
CA ALA A 49 22.31 -7.29 2.84
C ALA A 49 22.39 -5.76 2.99
N ALA A 50 23.32 -5.10 2.28
CA ALA A 50 23.44 -3.64 2.28
C ALA A 50 22.17 -2.95 1.78
N VAL A 51 21.59 -3.42 0.67
CA VAL A 51 20.34 -2.86 0.12
C VAL A 51 19.15 -3.13 1.05
N THR A 52 19.08 -4.33 1.64
CA THR A 52 18.01 -4.69 2.58
C THR A 52 18.04 -3.78 3.81
N THR A 53 19.22 -3.53 4.40
CA THR A 53 19.38 -2.60 5.52
C THR A 53 19.02 -1.17 5.11
N ALA A 54 19.48 -0.70 3.95
CA ALA A 54 19.15 0.63 3.42
C ALA A 54 17.64 0.82 3.18
N ASN A 55 16.89 -0.23 2.89
CA ASN A 55 15.43 -0.16 2.70
C ASN A 55 14.64 0.03 4.02
N VAL A 56 15.24 -0.16 5.18
CA VAL A 56 14.55 0.06 6.48
C VAL A 56 14.09 1.51 6.64
N PRO A 57 14.97 2.55 6.55
CA PRO A 57 14.52 3.94 6.65
C PRO A 57 13.67 4.37 5.43
N VAL A 58 13.86 3.75 4.26
CA VAL A 58 13.04 4.02 3.07
C VAL A 58 11.57 3.63 3.29
N PHE A 59 11.29 2.63 4.12
CA PHE A 59 9.92 2.26 4.49
C PHE A 59 9.13 3.41 5.13
N LEU A 60 9.78 4.28 5.91
CA LEU A 60 9.13 5.48 6.45
C LEU A 60 8.69 6.45 5.34
N LEU A 61 9.54 6.63 4.32
CA LEU A 61 9.18 7.44 3.14
C LEU A 61 7.98 6.84 2.40
N ILE A 62 7.95 5.53 2.23
CA ILE A 62 6.81 4.82 1.61
C ILE A 62 5.53 5.09 2.39
N SER A 63 5.55 4.98 3.71
CA SER A 63 4.40 5.20 4.59
C SER A 63 3.89 6.64 4.51
N ILE A 64 4.80 7.63 4.47
CA ILE A 64 4.46 9.04 4.29
C ILE A 64 3.78 9.26 2.93
N VAL A 65 4.37 8.74 1.84
CA VAL A 65 3.81 8.86 0.48
C VAL A 65 2.40 8.28 0.44
N PHE A 66 2.20 7.09 0.99
CA PHE A 66 0.90 6.42 0.99
C PHE A 66 -0.15 7.19 1.81
N GLY A 67 0.22 7.67 3.00
CA GLY A 67 -0.67 8.44 3.86
C GLY A 67 -1.13 9.76 3.23
N VAL A 68 -0.21 10.49 2.60
CA VAL A 68 -0.50 11.75 1.90
C VAL A 68 -1.39 11.51 0.67
N GLN A 69 -1.11 10.46 -0.11
CA GLN A 69 -1.95 10.05 -1.24
C GLN A 69 -3.38 9.67 -0.81
N SER A 70 -3.51 8.92 0.28
CA SER A 70 -4.81 8.48 0.79
C SER A 70 -5.64 9.68 1.26
N GLY A 71 -5.03 10.62 2.00
CA GLY A 71 -5.68 11.87 2.39
C GLY A 71 -6.14 12.71 1.20
N LEU A 72 -5.30 12.79 0.16
CA LEU A 72 -5.67 13.47 -1.09
C LEU A 72 -6.85 12.77 -1.78
N SER A 73 -6.84 11.44 -1.83
CA SER A 73 -7.90 10.65 -2.48
C SER A 73 -9.27 10.91 -1.86
N ILE A 74 -9.35 11.05 -0.52
CA ILE A 74 -10.59 11.36 0.19
C ILE A 74 -11.19 12.70 -0.29
N LEU A 75 -10.37 13.74 -0.34
CA LEU A 75 -10.81 15.07 -0.76
C LEU A 75 -11.17 15.10 -2.25
N VAL A 76 -10.28 14.58 -3.10
CA VAL A 76 -10.47 14.62 -4.55
C VAL A 76 -11.69 13.83 -4.98
N SER A 77 -11.95 12.64 -4.41
CA SER A 77 -13.12 11.84 -4.80
C SER A 77 -14.46 12.54 -4.49
N GLN A 78 -14.56 13.23 -3.35
CA GLN A 78 -15.77 13.97 -3.00
C GLN A 78 -15.91 15.27 -3.77
N TYR A 79 -14.83 16.05 -3.99
CA TYR A 79 -14.87 17.23 -4.85
C TYR A 79 -15.12 16.87 -6.33
N TRP A 80 -14.66 15.69 -6.77
CA TRP A 80 -14.96 15.17 -8.10
C TRP A 80 -16.45 14.90 -8.29
N GLY A 81 -17.12 14.36 -7.27
CA GLY A 81 -18.58 14.22 -7.29
C GLY A 81 -19.31 15.57 -7.46
N LYS A 82 -18.79 16.64 -6.89
CA LYS A 82 -19.30 18.02 -7.03
C LYS A 82 -18.86 18.74 -8.31
N ARG A 83 -17.97 18.15 -9.10
CA ARG A 83 -17.32 18.78 -10.25
C ARG A 83 -16.56 20.07 -9.91
N ASP A 84 -16.08 20.20 -8.69
CA ASP A 84 -15.37 21.38 -8.18
C ASP A 84 -13.85 21.28 -8.45
N MET A 85 -13.46 21.70 -9.64
CA MET A 85 -12.07 21.64 -10.11
C MET A 85 -11.14 22.62 -9.37
N GLU A 86 -11.68 23.71 -8.82
CA GLU A 86 -10.90 24.68 -8.04
C GLU A 86 -10.42 24.04 -6.72
N HIS A 87 -11.34 23.46 -5.96
CA HIS A 87 -10.98 22.82 -4.69
C HIS A 87 -10.13 21.55 -4.89
N ILE A 88 -10.33 20.82 -6.00
CA ILE A 88 -9.44 19.73 -6.39
C ILE A 88 -8.01 20.26 -6.60
N SER A 89 -7.85 21.36 -7.36
CA SER A 89 -6.53 21.96 -7.59
C SER A 89 -5.89 22.47 -6.31
N ARG A 90 -6.67 23.04 -5.37
CA ARG A 90 -6.21 23.44 -4.03
C ARG A 90 -5.77 22.23 -3.21
N ALA A 91 -6.53 21.12 -3.23
CA ALA A 91 -6.18 19.89 -2.50
C ALA A 91 -4.88 19.28 -3.03
N ILE A 92 -4.70 19.21 -4.36
CA ILE A 92 -3.45 18.74 -4.99
C ILE A 92 -2.29 19.67 -4.61
N GLY A 93 -2.50 20.99 -4.60
CA GLY A 93 -1.48 21.97 -4.22
C GLY A 93 -1.00 21.80 -2.78
N VAL A 94 -1.94 21.65 -1.81
CA VAL A 94 -1.60 21.36 -0.40
C VAL A 94 -0.83 20.05 -0.30
N ALA A 95 -1.34 18.98 -0.93
CA ALA A 95 -0.70 17.68 -0.90
C ALA A 95 0.72 17.73 -1.48
N ALA A 96 0.92 18.44 -2.59
CA ALA A 96 2.24 18.63 -3.19
C ALA A 96 3.20 19.39 -2.26
N MET A 97 2.75 20.51 -1.66
CA MET A 97 3.59 21.32 -0.76
C MET A 97 3.96 20.54 0.52
N LEU A 98 2.96 19.97 1.21
CA LEU A 98 3.20 19.21 2.43
C LEU A 98 3.95 17.91 2.15
N GLY A 99 3.51 17.16 1.13
CA GLY A 99 4.14 15.90 0.75
C GLY A 99 5.61 16.07 0.36
N THR A 100 5.92 17.12 -0.42
CA THR A 100 7.31 17.46 -0.75
C THR A 100 8.11 17.81 0.51
N GLY A 101 7.58 18.66 1.40
CA GLY A 101 8.24 18.98 2.67
C GLY A 101 8.49 17.74 3.52
N LEU A 102 7.48 16.87 3.67
CA LEU A 102 7.58 15.63 4.44
C LEU A 102 8.52 14.58 3.83
N THR A 103 8.83 14.66 2.53
CA THR A 103 9.78 13.75 1.88
C THR A 103 11.17 14.37 1.72
N VAL A 104 11.26 15.66 1.49
CA VAL A 104 12.56 16.37 1.33
C VAL A 104 13.37 16.34 2.63
N VAL A 105 12.72 16.55 3.79
CA VAL A 105 13.43 16.57 5.08
C VAL A 105 14.08 15.20 5.38
N PRO A 106 13.38 14.07 5.39
CA PRO A 106 14.02 12.78 5.56
C PRO A 106 15.02 12.44 4.44
N ALA A 107 14.72 12.77 3.18
CA ALA A 107 15.64 12.55 2.07
C ALA A 107 16.96 13.31 2.25
N ALA A 108 16.90 14.55 2.74
CA ALA A 108 18.09 15.34 3.08
C ALA A 108 18.89 14.71 4.24
N VAL A 109 18.20 14.20 5.26
CA VAL A 109 18.84 13.46 6.37
C VAL A 109 19.54 12.19 5.84
N LEU A 110 18.88 11.40 5.00
CA LEU A 110 19.47 10.20 4.38
C LEU A 110 20.64 10.55 3.44
N TYR A 111 20.63 11.73 2.83
CA TYR A 111 21.70 12.18 1.95
C TYR A 111 22.91 12.69 2.71
N LEU A 112 22.72 13.44 3.81
CA LEU A 112 23.77 14.06 4.58
C LEU A 112 24.49 13.11 5.54
N TRP A 113 23.74 12.17 6.16
CA TRP A 113 24.23 11.22 7.16
C TRP A 113 23.92 9.76 6.81
N PRO A 114 24.23 9.27 5.60
CA PRO A 114 23.82 7.94 5.17
C PRO A 114 24.59 6.82 5.88
N VAL A 115 25.88 7.01 6.18
CA VAL A 115 26.71 6.01 6.86
C VAL A 115 26.27 5.90 8.32
N GLU A 116 26.09 7.03 9.01
CA GLU A 116 25.65 7.08 10.40
C GLU A 116 24.28 6.43 10.60
N ILE A 117 23.37 6.64 9.65
CA ILE A 117 22.05 6.01 9.69
C ILE A 117 22.16 4.50 9.46
N MET A 118 23.00 4.07 8.54
CA MET A 118 23.26 2.66 8.30
C MET A 118 23.95 1.99 9.51
N ASP A 119 24.90 2.67 10.15
CA ASP A 119 25.58 2.18 11.37
C ASP A 119 24.61 2.04 12.55
N LEU A 120 23.57 2.89 12.62
CA LEU A 120 22.51 2.73 13.62
C LEU A 120 21.67 1.45 13.41
N LEU A 121 21.60 0.96 12.17
CA LEU A 121 20.80 -0.20 11.79
C LEU A 121 21.59 -1.50 11.65
N SER A 122 22.91 -1.42 11.59
CA SER A 122 23.80 -2.55 11.41
C SER A 122 25.10 -2.39 12.23
N ASN A 123 25.53 -3.45 12.89
CA ASN A 123 26.82 -3.49 13.59
C ASN A 123 28.02 -3.69 12.63
N ASN A 124 27.79 -3.72 11.32
CA ASN A 124 28.83 -3.93 10.33
C ASN A 124 29.08 -2.64 9.53
N HIS A 125 30.15 -1.93 9.86
CA HIS A 125 30.52 -0.66 9.24
C HIS A 125 30.85 -0.81 7.74
N GLU A 126 31.44 -1.93 7.28
CA GLU A 126 31.71 -2.15 5.86
C GLU A 126 30.40 -2.20 5.05
N LEU A 127 29.38 -2.85 5.61
CA LEU A 127 28.04 -2.92 5.01
C LEU A 127 27.38 -1.53 4.95
N SER A 128 27.60 -0.71 5.97
CA SER A 128 27.10 0.67 6.03
C SER A 128 27.75 1.55 4.95
N VAL A 129 29.06 1.47 4.81
CA VAL A 129 29.79 2.20 3.75
C VAL A 129 29.36 1.75 2.35
N LEU A 130 29.14 0.45 2.15
CA LEU A 130 28.67 -0.10 0.88
C LEU A 130 27.26 0.36 0.53
N GLY A 131 26.33 0.40 1.50
CA GLY A 131 24.94 0.77 1.29
C GLY A 131 24.67 2.28 1.23
N ALA A 132 25.56 3.10 1.81
CA ALA A 132 25.38 4.55 1.91
C ALA A 132 25.13 5.25 0.56
N PRO A 133 25.86 4.99 -0.53
CA PRO A 133 25.63 5.62 -1.82
C PRO A 133 24.25 5.24 -2.43
N TYR A 134 23.81 4.00 -2.21
CA TYR A 134 22.47 3.54 -2.58
C TYR A 134 21.41 4.34 -1.82
N LEU A 135 21.53 4.46 -0.50
CA LEU A 135 20.59 5.15 0.37
C LEU A 135 20.43 6.64 0.01
N LYS A 136 21.53 7.33 -0.33
CA LYS A 136 21.51 8.71 -0.82
C LYS A 136 20.61 8.91 -2.02
N LEU A 137 20.78 8.08 -3.05
CA LEU A 137 20.08 8.22 -4.32
C LEU A 137 18.60 7.81 -4.18
N ILE A 138 18.33 6.74 -3.44
CA ILE A 138 16.96 6.27 -3.18
C ILE A 138 16.19 7.33 -2.39
N GLY A 139 16.78 7.96 -1.37
CA GLY A 139 16.14 9.04 -0.62
C GLY A 139 15.64 10.17 -1.54
N ILE A 140 16.49 10.65 -2.45
CA ILE A 140 16.13 11.67 -3.43
C ILE A 140 15.01 11.19 -4.36
N SER A 141 15.03 9.93 -4.79
CA SER A 141 14.04 9.38 -5.71
C SER A 141 12.61 9.45 -5.15
N TYR A 142 12.44 9.38 -3.82
CA TYR A 142 11.14 9.46 -3.17
C TYR A 142 10.51 10.85 -3.20
N VAL A 143 11.28 11.91 -3.38
CA VAL A 143 10.74 13.26 -3.60
C VAL A 143 9.98 13.32 -4.94
N PHE A 144 10.58 12.78 -6.00
CA PHE A 144 9.90 12.66 -7.31
C PHE A 144 8.74 11.68 -7.27
N ASN A 145 8.92 10.55 -6.57
CA ASN A 145 7.86 9.57 -6.37
C ASN A 145 6.64 10.17 -5.66
N MET A 146 6.83 11.01 -4.62
CA MET A 146 5.74 11.71 -3.94
C MET A 146 4.88 12.49 -4.94
N LEU A 147 5.50 13.36 -5.73
CA LEU A 147 4.78 14.23 -6.66
C LEU A 147 4.04 13.44 -7.76
N SER A 148 4.71 12.43 -8.34
CA SER A 148 4.09 11.55 -9.34
C SER A 148 2.89 10.79 -8.77
N SER A 149 3.07 10.22 -7.60
CA SER A 149 2.07 9.43 -6.90
C SER A 149 0.85 10.23 -6.49
N LEU A 150 1.02 11.50 -6.11
CA LEU A 150 -0.09 12.41 -5.81
C LEU A 150 -0.94 12.66 -7.06
N TYR A 151 -0.32 12.93 -8.20
CA TYR A 151 -1.05 13.15 -9.44
C TYR A 151 -1.77 11.88 -9.92
N VAL A 152 -1.12 10.71 -9.82
CA VAL A 152 -1.76 9.41 -10.10
C VAL A 152 -2.95 9.15 -9.18
N SER A 153 -2.81 9.46 -7.88
CA SER A 153 -3.91 9.32 -6.90
C SER A 153 -5.08 10.25 -7.22
N ALA A 154 -4.80 11.50 -7.61
CA ALA A 154 -5.83 12.46 -8.02
C ALA A 154 -6.57 11.99 -9.29
N ARG A 155 -5.83 11.52 -10.32
CA ARG A 155 -6.42 10.95 -11.54
C ARG A 155 -7.29 9.73 -11.24
N ARG A 156 -6.81 8.82 -10.41
CA ARG A 156 -7.58 7.65 -9.95
C ARG A 156 -8.87 8.06 -9.24
N SER A 157 -8.81 9.05 -8.34
CA SER A 157 -9.98 9.58 -7.64
C SER A 157 -10.96 10.32 -8.56
N ALA A 158 -10.48 10.78 -9.74
CA ALA A 158 -11.26 11.33 -10.83
C ALA A 158 -11.65 10.25 -11.88
N GLU A 159 -11.73 8.98 -11.47
CA GLU A 159 -12.16 7.83 -12.28
C GLU A 159 -11.22 7.42 -13.43
N ASP A 160 -10.00 7.97 -13.48
CA ASP A 160 -9.00 7.59 -14.49
C ASP A 160 -7.88 6.73 -13.86
N ALA A 161 -8.24 5.49 -13.54
CA ALA A 161 -7.29 4.50 -13.03
C ALA A 161 -6.30 4.00 -14.08
N GLY A 162 -6.67 4.05 -15.36
CA GLY A 162 -5.84 3.60 -16.48
C GLY A 162 -4.55 4.40 -16.65
N PHE A 163 -4.55 5.68 -16.27
CA PHE A 163 -3.37 6.53 -16.33
C PHE A 163 -2.23 5.98 -15.45
N GLY A 164 -2.53 5.69 -14.17
CA GLY A 164 -1.55 5.15 -13.24
C GLY A 164 -0.97 3.81 -13.70
N MET A 165 -1.82 2.90 -14.17
CA MET A 165 -1.39 1.61 -14.70
C MET A 165 -0.37 1.77 -15.85
N LYS A 166 -0.67 2.61 -16.84
CA LYS A 166 0.22 2.84 -17.99
C LYS A 166 1.54 3.49 -17.58
N LEU A 167 1.48 4.48 -16.67
CA LEU A 167 2.67 5.17 -16.16
C LEU A 167 3.60 4.20 -15.44
N PHE A 168 3.07 3.39 -14.51
CA PHE A 168 3.89 2.44 -13.76
C PHE A 168 4.39 1.29 -14.63
N ALA A 169 3.64 0.84 -15.65
CA ALA A 169 4.12 -0.12 -16.63
C ALA A 169 5.34 0.42 -17.41
N MET A 170 5.24 1.66 -17.90
CA MET A 170 6.36 2.34 -18.57
C MET A 170 7.59 2.45 -17.64
N SER A 171 7.36 2.90 -16.41
CA SER A 171 8.42 3.06 -15.41
C SER A 171 9.11 1.74 -15.07
N THR A 172 8.34 0.66 -14.93
CA THR A 172 8.88 -0.68 -14.64
C THR A 172 9.78 -1.17 -15.76
N VAL A 173 9.34 -1.04 -17.01
CA VAL A 173 10.17 -1.42 -18.17
C VAL A 173 11.46 -0.59 -18.23
N LEU A 174 11.36 0.73 -18.03
CA LEU A 174 12.50 1.63 -18.01
C LEU A 174 13.46 1.28 -16.85
N ASN A 175 12.95 1.12 -15.63
CA ASN A 175 13.77 0.80 -14.47
C ASN A 175 14.47 -0.55 -14.63
N THR A 176 13.75 -1.61 -15.05
CA THR A 176 14.33 -2.94 -15.26
C THR A 176 15.42 -2.90 -16.36
N GLY A 177 15.18 -2.17 -17.44
CA GLY A 177 16.18 -1.98 -18.50
C GLY A 177 17.43 -1.23 -18.00
N LEU A 178 17.24 -0.12 -17.28
CA LEU A 178 18.33 0.64 -16.67
C LEU A 178 19.08 -0.17 -15.61
N ASN A 179 18.38 -0.94 -14.79
CA ASN A 179 19.00 -1.85 -13.83
C ASN A 179 19.94 -2.82 -14.54
N TYR A 180 19.48 -3.48 -15.60
CA TYR A 180 20.32 -4.41 -16.36
C TYR A 180 21.58 -3.74 -16.94
N LEU A 181 21.43 -2.52 -17.46
CA LEU A 181 22.54 -1.76 -18.04
C LEU A 181 23.55 -1.27 -16.98
N LEU A 182 23.04 -0.68 -15.89
CA LEU A 182 23.87 0.02 -14.90
C LEU A 182 24.42 -0.91 -13.80
N ILE A 183 23.67 -1.93 -13.39
CA ILE A 183 24.15 -2.90 -12.40
C ILE A 183 25.30 -3.73 -13.00
N PHE A 184 25.12 -4.24 -14.22
CA PHE A 184 26.05 -5.19 -14.84
C PHE A 184 27.03 -4.56 -15.85
N GLY A 185 26.94 -3.24 -16.10
CA GLY A 185 27.86 -2.55 -17.00
C GLY A 185 27.75 -3.01 -18.46
N LYS A 186 26.53 -3.09 -19.00
CA LYS A 186 26.30 -3.50 -20.38
C LYS A 186 26.28 -2.30 -21.33
N CYS A 187 26.43 -2.56 -22.64
CA CYS A 187 26.40 -1.55 -23.69
C CYS A 187 27.48 -0.44 -23.52
N GLY A 188 28.65 -0.76 -22.96
CA GLY A 188 29.75 0.20 -22.79
C GLY A 188 29.63 1.10 -21.55
N LEU A 189 28.60 0.89 -20.70
CA LEU A 189 28.46 1.58 -19.43
C LEU A 189 29.29 0.88 -18.33
N PRO A 190 29.78 1.65 -17.32
CA PRO A 190 30.49 1.05 -16.20
C PRO A 190 29.53 0.22 -15.32
N ALA A 191 30.02 -0.89 -14.76
CA ALA A 191 29.28 -1.70 -13.79
C ALA A 191 29.26 -0.96 -12.43
N LEU A 192 28.12 -0.38 -12.09
CA LEU A 192 27.93 0.40 -10.86
C LEU A 192 27.41 -0.44 -9.69
N GLY A 193 27.10 -1.73 -9.90
CA GLY A 193 26.57 -2.61 -8.86
C GLY A 193 25.29 -2.04 -8.23
N ILE A 194 25.22 -2.01 -6.87
CA ILE A 194 24.04 -1.50 -6.15
C ILE A 194 23.78 -0.01 -6.37
N GLN A 195 24.81 0.79 -6.64
CA GLN A 195 24.62 2.20 -7.01
C GLN A 195 23.89 2.31 -8.34
N GLY A 196 24.17 1.39 -9.28
CA GLY A 196 23.46 1.30 -10.57
C GLY A 196 21.96 1.09 -10.39
N ALA A 197 21.56 0.25 -9.44
CA ALA A 197 20.15 0.04 -9.10
C ALA A 197 19.50 1.34 -8.55
N ALA A 198 20.21 2.08 -7.70
CA ALA A 198 19.72 3.34 -7.15
C ALA A 198 19.58 4.43 -8.23
N VAL A 199 20.56 4.55 -9.14
CA VAL A 199 20.53 5.48 -10.28
C VAL A 199 19.36 5.12 -11.22
N ALA A 200 19.18 3.84 -11.55
CA ALA A 200 18.07 3.39 -12.38
C ALA A 200 16.71 3.75 -11.79
N THR A 201 16.54 3.54 -10.47
CA THR A 201 15.33 3.92 -9.75
C THR A 201 15.13 5.44 -9.77
N LEU A 202 16.16 6.23 -9.51
CA LEU A 202 16.08 7.69 -9.54
C LEU A 202 15.68 8.20 -10.95
N LEU A 203 16.28 7.69 -12.01
CA LEU A 203 15.97 8.06 -13.39
C LEU A 203 14.52 7.67 -13.76
N ALA A 204 14.07 6.48 -13.35
CA ALA A 204 12.69 6.06 -13.56
C ALA A 204 11.70 6.99 -12.85
N ARG A 205 11.96 7.40 -11.59
CA ARG A 205 11.12 8.34 -10.83
C ARG A 205 11.13 9.75 -11.41
N ILE A 206 12.27 10.24 -11.90
CA ILE A 206 12.34 11.51 -12.62
C ILE A 206 11.50 11.46 -13.91
N THR A 207 11.58 10.35 -14.66
CA THR A 207 10.78 10.16 -15.87
C THR A 207 9.28 10.10 -15.55
N GLU A 208 8.87 9.37 -14.50
CA GLU A 208 7.48 9.38 -14.02
C GLU A 208 7.00 10.81 -13.71
N PHE A 209 7.81 11.57 -12.97
CA PHE A 209 7.48 12.95 -12.62
C PHE A 209 7.38 13.85 -13.84
N ALA A 210 8.28 13.72 -14.81
CA ALA A 210 8.24 14.48 -16.05
C ALA A 210 6.97 14.18 -16.87
N VAL A 211 6.61 12.89 -17.01
CA VAL A 211 5.39 12.47 -17.68
C VAL A 211 4.14 12.96 -16.95
N CYS A 212 4.10 12.82 -15.61
CA CYS A 212 3.00 13.35 -14.80
C CYS A 212 2.84 14.86 -14.97
N SER A 213 3.93 15.61 -14.90
CA SER A 213 3.93 17.09 -15.05
C SER A 213 3.45 17.50 -16.45
N PHE A 214 3.93 16.83 -17.49
CA PHE A 214 3.47 17.06 -18.86
C PHE A 214 1.98 16.79 -19.02
N CYS A 215 1.53 15.64 -18.49
CA CYS A 215 0.11 15.28 -18.54
C CYS A 215 -0.74 16.22 -17.70
N ALA A 216 -0.26 16.69 -16.54
CA ALA A 216 -0.98 17.64 -15.69
C ALA A 216 -1.26 18.97 -16.39
N VAL A 217 -0.26 19.48 -17.14
CA VAL A 217 -0.43 20.73 -17.92
C VAL A 217 -1.43 20.56 -19.08
N ARG A 218 -1.46 19.38 -19.72
CA ARG A 218 -2.30 19.12 -20.90
C ARG A 218 -3.63 18.43 -20.62
N SER A 219 -3.91 18.08 -19.37
CA SER A 219 -5.10 17.31 -19.02
C SER A 219 -6.38 18.11 -19.24
N ARG A 220 -7.30 17.49 -20.04
CA ARG A 220 -8.68 18.00 -20.16
C ARG A 220 -9.61 17.39 -19.09
N LEU A 221 -9.26 16.23 -18.56
CA LEU A 221 -10.07 15.55 -17.55
C LEU A 221 -9.94 16.22 -16.18
N LEU A 222 -8.69 16.52 -15.79
CA LEU A 222 -8.34 17.13 -14.50
C LEU A 222 -7.50 18.40 -14.77
N PRO A 223 -8.12 19.50 -15.24
CA PRO A 223 -7.40 20.74 -15.52
C PRO A 223 -6.96 21.36 -14.20
N ILE A 224 -5.64 21.49 -14.00
CA ILE A 224 -5.08 22.14 -12.82
C ILE A 224 -5.21 23.66 -12.96
N GLN A 225 -5.93 24.25 -12.04
CA GLN A 225 -5.99 25.71 -11.91
C GLN A 225 -4.77 26.20 -11.12
N TRP A 226 -3.73 26.65 -11.81
CA TRP A 226 -2.43 27.00 -11.21
C TRP A 226 -2.52 28.02 -10.10
N ARG A 227 -3.43 29.01 -10.22
CA ARG A 227 -3.66 29.99 -9.16
C ARG A 227 -4.16 29.34 -7.87
N ALA A 228 -5.10 28.39 -7.97
CA ALA A 228 -5.65 27.64 -6.85
C ALA A 228 -4.62 26.65 -6.28
N PHE A 229 -3.82 26.04 -7.15
CA PHE A 229 -2.74 25.12 -6.77
C PHE A 229 -1.67 25.80 -5.90
N PHE A 230 -1.17 26.97 -6.31
CA PHE A 230 -0.12 27.69 -5.56
C PHE A 230 -0.65 28.54 -4.41
N ARG A 231 -1.95 28.79 -4.33
CA ARG A 231 -2.60 29.53 -3.25
C ARG A 231 -3.80 28.73 -2.67
N PRO A 232 -3.55 27.57 -2.07
CA PRO A 232 -4.62 26.67 -1.65
C PRO A 232 -5.47 27.21 -0.48
N GLY A 233 -4.93 28.13 0.32
CA GLY A 233 -5.59 28.71 1.48
C GLY A 233 -5.46 27.85 2.74
N TRP A 234 -5.54 28.50 3.91
CA TRP A 234 -5.39 27.87 5.22
C TRP A 234 -6.47 26.83 5.52
N GLU A 235 -7.67 27.05 5.05
CA GLU A 235 -8.79 26.13 5.27
C GLU A 235 -8.56 24.76 4.61
N MET A 236 -8.09 24.76 3.36
CA MET A 236 -7.75 23.53 2.65
C MET A 236 -6.59 22.81 3.32
N LEU A 237 -5.56 23.55 3.77
CA LEU A 237 -4.45 22.97 4.53
C LEU A 237 -4.94 22.28 5.80
N ARG A 238 -5.79 22.93 6.59
CA ARG A 238 -6.34 22.36 7.82
C ARG A 238 -7.19 21.11 7.56
N ARG A 239 -8.01 21.15 6.51
CA ARG A 239 -8.80 19.98 6.07
C ARG A 239 -7.88 18.83 5.67
N PHE A 240 -6.91 19.12 4.83
CA PHE A 240 -5.97 18.11 4.35
C PHE A 240 -5.22 17.43 5.50
N VAL A 241 -4.63 18.20 6.41
CA VAL A 241 -3.94 17.66 7.60
C VAL A 241 -4.88 16.82 8.45
N LYS A 242 -6.13 17.27 8.68
CA LYS A 242 -7.12 16.52 9.46
C LYS A 242 -7.40 15.12 8.91
N TYR A 243 -7.46 14.97 7.59
CA TYR A 243 -7.77 13.68 6.96
C TYR A 243 -6.52 12.86 6.60
N SER A 244 -5.37 13.50 6.43
CA SER A 244 -4.12 12.84 6.01
C SER A 244 -3.31 12.32 7.21
N SER A 245 -3.22 13.10 8.31
CA SER A 245 -2.36 12.74 9.45
C SER A 245 -2.75 11.42 10.13
N PRO A 246 -4.06 11.09 10.36
CA PRO A 246 -4.40 9.80 10.94
C PRO A 246 -4.04 8.63 10.03
N VAL A 247 -4.07 8.84 8.69
CA VAL A 247 -3.69 7.78 7.74
C VAL A 247 -2.18 7.55 7.76
N VAL A 248 -1.36 8.61 7.81
CA VAL A 248 0.10 8.46 7.95
C VAL A 248 0.44 7.68 9.22
N LEU A 249 -0.20 8.02 10.35
CA LEU A 249 -0.04 7.30 11.61
C LEU A 249 -0.49 5.83 11.50
N ASN A 250 -1.60 5.58 10.82
CA ASN A 250 -2.10 4.24 10.55
C ASN A 250 -1.08 3.37 9.80
N GLU A 251 -0.56 3.88 8.69
CA GLU A 251 0.39 3.13 7.86
C GLU A 251 1.71 2.86 8.61
N THR A 252 2.16 3.84 9.39
CA THR A 252 3.35 3.68 10.23
C THR A 252 3.13 2.64 11.33
N ALA A 253 2.00 2.71 12.03
CA ALA A 253 1.66 1.76 13.09
C ALA A 253 1.45 0.34 12.56
N TRP A 254 0.82 0.21 11.38
CA TRP A 254 0.66 -1.09 10.70
C TRP A 254 2.01 -1.68 10.30
N GLY A 255 2.92 -0.88 9.77
CA GLY A 255 4.27 -1.32 9.42
C GLY A 255 5.10 -1.73 10.64
N LEU A 256 5.03 -0.96 11.74
CA LEU A 256 5.65 -1.32 13.02
C LEU A 256 5.10 -2.63 13.57
N GLY A 257 3.77 -2.85 13.45
CA GLY A 257 3.13 -4.10 13.85
C GLY A 257 3.66 -5.31 13.08
N ASN A 258 3.83 -5.18 11.74
CA ASN A 258 4.45 -6.24 10.94
C ASN A 258 5.91 -6.50 11.31
N SER A 259 6.67 -5.44 11.65
CA SER A 259 8.03 -5.61 12.14
C SER A 259 8.07 -6.32 13.50
N MET A 260 7.16 -5.97 14.42
CA MET A 260 7.02 -6.63 15.71
C MET A 260 6.65 -8.11 15.58
N LEU A 261 5.75 -8.44 14.61
CA LEU A 261 5.45 -9.84 14.29
C LEU A 261 6.72 -10.61 13.89
N THR A 262 7.54 -10.04 13.02
CA THR A 262 8.81 -10.65 12.61
C THR A 262 9.74 -10.87 13.80
N VAL A 263 9.80 -9.91 14.73
CA VAL A 263 10.57 -10.05 15.98
C VAL A 263 10.03 -11.21 16.83
N ILE A 264 8.70 -11.28 17.04
CA ILE A 264 8.08 -12.38 17.82
C ILE A 264 8.44 -13.73 17.22
N LEU A 265 8.31 -13.87 15.89
CA LEU A 265 8.66 -15.12 15.19
C LEU A 265 10.15 -15.45 15.27
N GLY A 266 11.01 -14.43 15.34
CA GLY A 266 12.45 -14.58 15.51
C GLY A 266 12.89 -15.11 16.88
N TYR A 267 12.02 -15.03 17.90
CA TYR A 267 12.27 -15.57 19.24
C TYR A 267 11.68 -16.97 19.47
N THR A 268 11.06 -17.59 18.46
CA THR A 268 10.58 -18.98 18.55
C THR A 268 11.74 -19.98 18.55
N ASP A 269 11.50 -21.20 19.07
CA ASP A 269 12.52 -22.26 19.10
C ASP A 269 12.99 -22.63 17.67
N ASN A 270 12.07 -22.59 16.68
CA ASN A 270 12.30 -22.86 15.25
C ASN A 270 12.31 -21.56 14.44
N SER A 271 13.02 -20.54 14.92
CA SER A 271 13.00 -19.18 14.37
C SER A 271 13.44 -19.09 12.92
N VAL A 272 14.43 -19.86 12.50
CA VAL A 272 14.95 -19.87 11.13
C VAL A 272 13.88 -20.37 10.14
N GLU A 273 13.25 -21.50 10.47
CA GLU A 273 12.20 -22.12 9.67
C GLU A 273 10.94 -21.25 9.63
N MET A 274 10.57 -20.67 10.78
CA MET A 274 9.42 -19.80 10.93
C MET A 274 9.59 -18.52 10.12
N LEU A 275 10.74 -17.85 10.21
CA LEU A 275 11.03 -16.63 9.46
C LEU A 275 11.12 -16.89 7.95
N ALA A 276 11.76 -18.00 7.54
CA ALA A 276 11.86 -18.38 6.13
C ALA A 276 10.47 -18.65 5.53
N ALA A 277 9.65 -19.46 6.22
CA ALA A 277 8.29 -19.75 5.82
C ALA A 277 7.42 -18.46 5.76
N ASN A 278 7.49 -17.61 6.79
CA ASN A 278 6.73 -16.36 6.86
C ASN A 278 7.12 -15.39 5.73
N ALA A 279 8.40 -15.29 5.38
CA ALA A 279 8.86 -14.44 4.29
C ALA A 279 8.30 -14.87 2.93
N VAL A 280 8.35 -16.17 2.62
CA VAL A 280 7.82 -16.73 1.37
C VAL A 280 6.29 -16.58 1.32
N MET A 281 5.61 -16.98 2.39
CA MET A 281 4.14 -16.94 2.44
C MET A 281 3.60 -15.50 2.46
N GLY A 282 4.30 -14.57 3.12
CA GLY A 282 3.95 -13.15 3.10
C GLY A 282 3.94 -12.56 1.68
N ASN A 283 4.93 -12.92 0.86
CA ASN A 283 4.98 -12.48 -0.53
C ASN A 283 3.87 -13.11 -1.38
N LEU A 284 3.62 -14.42 -1.22
CA LEU A 284 2.52 -15.09 -1.94
C LEU A 284 1.15 -14.54 -1.54
N ASN A 285 0.93 -14.31 -0.26
CA ASN A 285 -0.34 -13.74 0.22
C ASN A 285 -0.59 -12.33 -0.34
N ARG A 286 0.44 -11.49 -0.40
CA ARG A 286 0.36 -10.16 -1.05
C ARG A 286 -0.06 -10.25 -2.50
N LEU A 287 0.41 -11.24 -3.25
CA LEU A 287 0.04 -11.45 -4.65
C LEU A 287 -1.47 -11.67 -4.82
N PHE A 288 -2.08 -12.48 -3.96
CA PHE A 288 -3.54 -12.69 -3.97
C PHE A 288 -4.32 -11.46 -3.52
N LEU A 289 -3.79 -10.72 -2.54
CA LEU A 289 -4.43 -9.51 -2.02
C LEU A 289 -4.38 -8.31 -2.99
N VAL A 290 -3.56 -8.34 -4.05
CA VAL A 290 -3.47 -7.27 -5.06
C VAL A 290 -4.87 -6.89 -5.61
N VAL A 291 -5.71 -7.88 -5.92
CA VAL A 291 -7.08 -7.66 -6.42
C VAL A 291 -7.94 -7.02 -5.34
N CYS A 292 -7.80 -7.45 -4.07
CA CYS A 292 -8.55 -6.90 -2.94
C CYS A 292 -8.19 -5.43 -2.68
N PHE A 293 -6.90 -5.06 -2.78
CA PHE A 293 -6.47 -3.66 -2.73
C PHE A 293 -7.03 -2.83 -3.88
N GLY A 294 -7.10 -3.41 -5.08
CA GLY A 294 -7.74 -2.79 -6.23
C GLY A 294 -9.22 -2.49 -6.00
N LEU A 295 -9.96 -3.47 -5.46
CA LEU A 295 -11.37 -3.32 -5.10
C LEU A 295 -11.57 -2.29 -3.98
N GLY A 296 -10.73 -2.29 -2.95
CA GLY A 296 -10.77 -1.29 -1.88
C GLY A 296 -10.59 0.13 -2.42
N ALA A 297 -9.61 0.34 -3.31
CA ALA A 297 -9.36 1.64 -3.92
C ALA A 297 -10.51 2.07 -4.87
N ALA A 298 -11.06 1.15 -5.67
CA ALA A 298 -12.24 1.42 -6.50
C ALA A 298 -13.47 1.76 -5.65
N THR A 299 -13.67 1.04 -4.53
CA THR A 299 -14.71 1.35 -3.54
C THR A 299 -14.56 2.76 -3.00
N ALA A 300 -13.33 3.19 -2.66
CA ALA A 300 -13.07 4.55 -2.17
C ALA A 300 -13.48 5.63 -3.19
N VAL A 301 -13.16 5.43 -4.46
CA VAL A 301 -13.54 6.35 -5.54
C VAL A 301 -15.07 6.43 -5.68
N ILE A 302 -15.75 5.28 -5.70
CA ILE A 302 -17.20 5.19 -5.90
C ILE A 302 -17.95 5.81 -4.72
N ILE A 303 -17.57 5.49 -3.49
CA ILE A 303 -18.20 6.01 -2.26
C ILE A 303 -17.94 7.52 -2.14
N GLY A 304 -16.69 7.96 -2.28
CA GLY A 304 -16.34 9.37 -2.18
C GLY A 304 -17.09 10.22 -3.20
N LYS A 305 -17.13 9.77 -4.47
CA LYS A 305 -17.91 10.41 -5.53
C LYS A 305 -19.40 10.48 -5.19
N SER A 306 -20.00 9.37 -4.73
CA SER A 306 -21.43 9.31 -4.40
C SER A 306 -21.80 10.28 -3.26
N ILE A 307 -20.94 10.44 -2.25
CA ILE A 307 -21.13 11.44 -1.19
C ILE A 307 -21.01 12.84 -1.77
N GLY A 308 -20.01 13.09 -2.63
CA GLY A 308 -19.81 14.37 -3.29
C GLY A 308 -20.96 14.76 -4.22
N GLU A 309 -21.59 13.82 -4.90
CA GLU A 309 -22.80 14.02 -5.72
C GLU A 309 -24.04 14.39 -4.87
N GLY A 310 -23.95 14.28 -3.54
CA GLY A 310 -25.08 14.56 -2.64
C GLY A 310 -26.14 13.46 -2.66
N ARG A 311 -25.77 12.20 -2.98
CA ARG A 311 -26.72 11.07 -2.93
C ARG A 311 -27.28 10.91 -1.53
N SER A 312 -28.49 10.38 -1.43
CA SER A 312 -29.13 10.15 -0.15
C SER A 312 -28.31 9.21 0.75
N HIS A 313 -28.41 9.40 2.06
CA HIS A 313 -27.74 8.56 3.04
C HIS A 313 -28.03 7.06 2.81
N GLN A 314 -29.28 6.73 2.48
CA GLN A 314 -29.72 5.36 2.21
C GLN A 314 -29.03 4.78 0.96
N GLU A 315 -28.94 5.55 -0.12
CA GLU A 315 -28.27 5.09 -1.35
C GLU A 315 -26.79 4.82 -1.13
N VAL A 316 -26.08 5.68 -0.37
CA VAL A 316 -24.67 5.49 -0.05
C VAL A 316 -24.48 4.26 0.84
N MET A 317 -25.38 4.03 1.81
CA MET A 317 -25.38 2.83 2.66
C MET A 317 -25.60 1.56 1.83
N ASP A 318 -26.57 1.55 0.93
CA ASP A 318 -26.86 0.38 0.09
C ASP A 318 -25.73 0.11 -0.92
N LEU A 319 -25.10 1.16 -1.41
CA LEU A 319 -23.92 1.06 -2.27
C LEU A 319 -22.73 0.46 -1.52
N SER A 320 -22.48 0.93 -0.28
CA SER A 320 -21.40 0.39 0.55
C SER A 320 -21.59 -1.10 0.85
N ARG A 321 -22.82 -1.51 1.19
CA ARG A 321 -23.16 -2.94 1.40
C ARG A 321 -22.92 -3.78 0.16
N THR A 322 -23.34 -3.27 -1.02
CA THR A 322 -23.09 -3.97 -2.29
C THR A 322 -21.61 -4.20 -2.53
N LEU A 323 -20.79 -3.16 -2.38
CA LEU A 323 -19.35 -3.22 -2.61
C LEU A 323 -18.64 -4.14 -1.62
N LEU A 324 -18.99 -4.09 -0.33
CA LEU A 324 -18.41 -4.94 0.71
C LEU A 324 -18.73 -6.42 0.51
N VAL A 325 -20.00 -6.74 0.21
CA VAL A 325 -20.41 -8.14 -0.07
C VAL A 325 -19.73 -8.64 -1.33
N PHE A 326 -19.67 -7.82 -2.38
CA PHE A 326 -18.99 -8.19 -3.62
C PHE A 326 -17.50 -8.47 -3.39
N THR A 327 -16.81 -7.61 -2.64
CA THR A 327 -15.38 -7.81 -2.34
C THR A 327 -15.15 -9.07 -1.51
N ALA A 328 -16.02 -9.36 -0.54
CA ALA A 328 -15.94 -10.60 0.24
C ALA A 328 -16.13 -11.84 -0.64
N LEU A 329 -17.05 -11.81 -1.61
CA LEU A 329 -17.26 -12.91 -2.57
C LEU A 329 -16.06 -13.10 -3.51
N VAL A 330 -15.47 -12.02 -4.00
CA VAL A 330 -14.22 -12.11 -4.77
C VAL A 330 -13.11 -12.71 -3.91
N GLY A 331 -12.99 -12.27 -2.65
CA GLY A 331 -12.07 -12.88 -1.68
C GLY A 331 -12.31 -14.38 -1.49
N ALA A 332 -13.57 -14.83 -1.39
CA ALA A 332 -13.90 -16.25 -1.29
C ALA A 332 -13.50 -17.05 -2.55
N GLY A 333 -13.69 -16.45 -3.73
CA GLY A 333 -13.20 -17.04 -4.98
C GLY A 333 -11.67 -17.16 -5.03
N LEU A 334 -10.96 -16.15 -4.56
CA LEU A 334 -9.50 -16.18 -4.44
C LEU A 334 -9.04 -17.20 -3.40
N THR A 335 -9.76 -17.39 -2.30
CA THR A 335 -9.50 -18.44 -1.32
C THR A 335 -9.61 -19.82 -1.95
N ALA A 336 -10.70 -20.09 -2.68
CA ALA A 336 -10.88 -21.38 -3.34
C ALA A 336 -9.73 -21.67 -4.33
N LEU A 337 -9.34 -20.66 -5.12
CA LEU A 337 -8.22 -20.78 -6.04
C LEU A 337 -6.89 -21.02 -5.31
N SER A 338 -6.57 -20.21 -4.29
CA SER A 338 -5.30 -20.31 -3.57
C SER A 338 -5.17 -21.60 -2.79
N LEU A 339 -6.25 -22.09 -2.14
CA LEU A 339 -6.26 -23.39 -1.46
C LEU A 339 -6.06 -24.55 -2.44
N LEU A 340 -6.62 -24.48 -3.65
CA LEU A 340 -6.37 -25.47 -4.70
C LEU A 340 -4.88 -25.46 -5.13
N LEU A 341 -4.25 -24.29 -5.15
CA LEU A 341 -2.85 -24.14 -5.52
C LEU A 341 -1.88 -24.66 -4.43
N VAL A 342 -2.30 -24.78 -3.17
CA VAL A 342 -1.41 -25.29 -2.10
C VAL A 342 -0.88 -26.69 -2.45
N PRO A 343 -1.70 -27.73 -2.64
CA PRO A 343 -1.21 -29.06 -2.95
C PRO A 343 -0.71 -29.22 -4.39
N THR A 344 -1.20 -28.43 -5.33
CA THR A 344 -0.92 -28.62 -6.76
C THR A 344 0.31 -27.84 -7.24
N LEU A 345 0.60 -26.70 -6.65
CA LEU A 345 1.66 -25.79 -7.09
C LEU A 345 2.64 -25.46 -5.95
N PHE A 346 2.14 -25.05 -4.76
CA PHE A 346 3.01 -24.50 -3.74
C PHE A 346 3.88 -25.57 -3.09
N VAL A 347 3.30 -26.64 -2.62
CA VAL A 347 4.04 -27.74 -2.01
C VAL A 347 5.00 -28.41 -2.99
N PRO A 348 4.59 -28.82 -4.22
CA PRO A 348 5.49 -29.55 -5.13
C PRO A 348 6.48 -28.67 -5.89
N VAL A 349 6.22 -27.39 -6.11
CA VAL A 349 7.03 -26.53 -6.97
C VAL A 349 7.61 -25.33 -6.21
N VAL A 350 6.74 -24.54 -5.56
CA VAL A 350 7.19 -23.27 -4.96
C VAL A 350 8.05 -23.50 -3.72
N PHE A 351 7.66 -24.40 -2.81
CA PHE A 351 8.43 -24.65 -1.59
C PHE A 351 9.84 -25.19 -1.89
N PRO A 352 10.02 -26.19 -2.76
CA PRO A 352 11.36 -26.60 -3.19
C PRO A 352 12.18 -25.51 -3.84
N LEU A 353 11.56 -24.64 -4.65
CA LEU A 353 12.23 -23.50 -5.30
C LEU A 353 12.83 -22.54 -4.25
N PHE A 354 12.15 -22.34 -3.13
CA PHE A 354 12.62 -21.52 -2.00
C PHE A 354 13.36 -22.33 -0.92
N LYS A 355 13.71 -23.61 -1.21
CA LYS A 355 14.40 -24.54 -0.30
C LYS A 355 13.67 -24.75 1.04
N LEU A 356 12.34 -24.69 1.01
CA LEU A 356 11.52 -25.03 2.18
C LEU A 356 11.27 -26.54 2.17
N TYR A 357 11.89 -27.26 3.12
CA TYR A 357 11.77 -28.70 3.27
C TYR A 357 11.48 -29.08 4.73
N GLY A 358 10.93 -30.26 4.96
CA GLY A 358 10.69 -30.76 6.32
C GLY A 358 9.81 -29.81 7.13
N GLU A 359 10.31 -29.35 8.28
CA GLU A 359 9.56 -28.50 9.18
C GLU A 359 9.23 -27.14 8.59
N SER A 360 10.13 -26.50 7.85
CA SER A 360 9.85 -25.22 7.19
C SER A 360 8.73 -25.33 6.16
N ALA A 361 8.59 -26.46 5.45
CA ALA A 361 7.50 -26.69 4.53
C ALA A 361 6.16 -26.92 5.27
N ALA A 362 6.19 -27.59 6.44
CA ALA A 362 5.01 -27.78 7.27
C ALA A 362 4.51 -26.44 7.84
N ILE A 363 5.40 -25.60 8.35
CA ILE A 363 5.10 -24.24 8.81
C ILE A 363 4.55 -23.38 7.66
N ALA A 364 5.20 -23.43 6.48
CA ALA A 364 4.73 -22.71 5.30
C ALA A 364 3.34 -23.16 4.86
N THR A 365 3.01 -24.45 4.97
CA THR A 365 1.68 -24.98 4.68
C THR A 365 0.64 -24.45 5.66
N ALA A 366 0.94 -24.39 6.96
CA ALA A 366 0.04 -23.82 7.97
C ALA A 366 -0.22 -22.34 7.72
N LEU A 367 0.85 -21.56 7.45
CA LEU A 367 0.73 -20.13 7.10
C LEU A 367 -0.03 -19.91 5.79
N ALA A 368 0.16 -20.81 4.79
CA ALA A 368 -0.59 -20.78 3.54
C ALA A 368 -2.07 -20.98 3.76
N VAL A 369 -2.44 -22.09 4.41
CA VAL A 369 -3.85 -22.46 4.60
C VAL A 369 -4.57 -21.41 5.45
N THR A 370 -4.01 -21.01 6.59
CA THR A 370 -4.62 -20.01 7.47
C THR A 370 -4.68 -18.62 6.80
N GLY A 371 -3.62 -18.21 6.11
CA GLY A 371 -3.56 -16.96 5.37
C GLY A 371 -4.58 -16.92 4.22
N PHE A 372 -4.69 -17.98 3.44
CA PHE A 372 -5.65 -18.04 2.34
C PHE A 372 -7.10 -18.16 2.81
N LEU A 373 -7.38 -18.87 3.90
CA LEU A 373 -8.71 -18.90 4.52
C LEU A 373 -9.14 -17.52 5.03
N SER A 374 -8.19 -16.66 5.41
CA SER A 374 -8.48 -15.31 5.87
C SER A 374 -8.69 -14.28 4.75
N ILE A 375 -8.40 -14.59 3.47
CA ILE A 375 -8.54 -13.65 2.33
C ILE A 375 -9.93 -12.98 2.27
N PRO A 376 -11.07 -13.66 2.44
CA PRO A 376 -12.38 -13.01 2.39
C PRO A 376 -12.56 -11.95 3.48
N LEU A 377 -12.01 -12.23 4.67
CA LEU A 377 -12.04 -11.30 5.82
C LEU A 377 -11.12 -10.10 5.57
N HIS A 378 -9.92 -10.33 5.04
CA HIS A 378 -9.00 -9.28 4.62
C HIS A 378 -9.59 -8.42 3.50
N ALA A 379 -10.19 -9.04 2.48
CA ALA A 379 -10.83 -8.35 1.37
C ALA A 379 -11.96 -7.42 1.85
N TYR A 380 -12.82 -7.94 2.74
CA TYR A 380 -13.86 -7.15 3.39
C TYR A 380 -13.25 -5.99 4.19
N SER A 381 -12.25 -6.27 5.04
CA SER A 381 -11.61 -5.28 5.91
C SER A 381 -10.93 -4.15 5.12
N ILE A 382 -10.17 -4.49 4.06
CA ILE A 382 -9.53 -3.51 3.17
C ILE A 382 -10.59 -2.59 2.56
N SER A 383 -11.67 -3.15 2.00
CA SER A 383 -12.74 -2.34 1.42
C SER A 383 -13.54 -1.56 2.47
N ALA A 384 -13.75 -2.10 3.67
CA ALA A 384 -14.44 -1.40 4.75
C ALA A 384 -13.61 -0.21 5.27
N VAL A 385 -12.33 -0.42 5.57
CA VAL A 385 -11.45 0.59 6.13
C VAL A 385 -11.07 1.64 5.09
N THR A 386 -10.43 1.22 3.99
CA THR A 386 -9.91 2.16 2.99
C THR A 386 -10.98 2.61 2.01
N GLY A 387 -11.90 1.72 1.65
CA GLY A 387 -12.92 1.98 0.64
C GLY A 387 -14.13 2.73 1.17
N VAL A 388 -14.65 2.37 2.34
CA VAL A 388 -15.90 2.92 2.88
C VAL A 388 -15.61 3.98 3.94
N LEU A 389 -14.98 3.62 5.05
CA LEU A 389 -14.80 4.52 6.19
C LEU A 389 -13.91 5.73 5.85
N ARG A 390 -12.73 5.51 5.25
CA ARG A 390 -11.84 6.61 4.85
C ARG A 390 -12.48 7.52 3.81
N ALA A 391 -13.05 6.95 2.76
CA ALA A 391 -13.71 7.73 1.70
C ALA A 391 -14.94 8.49 2.20
N GLY A 392 -15.63 7.94 3.20
CA GLY A 392 -16.71 8.60 3.92
C GLY A 392 -16.26 9.70 4.89
N GLY A 393 -14.95 9.94 5.05
CA GLY A 393 -14.41 10.98 5.94
C GLY A 393 -14.28 10.56 7.41
N ASP A 394 -14.57 9.31 7.76
CA ASP A 394 -14.45 8.76 9.12
C ASP A 394 -13.06 8.17 9.37
N VAL A 395 -12.03 9.00 9.16
CA VAL A 395 -10.63 8.56 9.14
C VAL A 395 -10.14 8.11 10.51
N PHE A 396 -10.62 8.74 11.60
CA PHE A 396 -10.22 8.37 12.95
C PHE A 396 -10.65 6.93 13.28
N TRP A 397 -11.92 6.61 13.06
CA TRP A 397 -12.42 5.25 13.29
C TRP A 397 -11.81 4.23 12.33
N SER A 398 -11.57 4.62 11.08
CA SER A 398 -10.89 3.72 10.14
C SER A 398 -9.48 3.36 10.64
N THR A 399 -8.72 4.32 11.18
CA THR A 399 -7.39 4.09 11.76
C THR A 399 -7.46 3.18 12.99
N LEU A 400 -8.38 3.48 13.93
CA LEU A 400 -8.55 2.69 15.14
C LEU A 400 -8.94 1.25 14.84
N LEU A 401 -9.87 1.04 13.89
CA LEU A 401 -10.36 -0.28 13.51
C LEU A 401 -9.35 -1.05 12.65
N ASP A 402 -8.41 -0.37 12.03
CA ASP A 402 -7.34 -1.00 11.24
C ASP A 402 -6.17 -1.46 12.11
N VAL A 403 -5.66 -0.60 12.96
CA VAL A 403 -4.46 -0.85 13.78
C VAL A 403 -4.83 -1.55 15.10
N GLY A 404 -5.97 -1.20 15.71
CA GLY A 404 -6.37 -1.73 17.02
C GLY A 404 -6.37 -3.26 17.09
N PRO A 405 -7.05 -3.99 16.20
CA PRO A 405 -7.03 -5.44 16.19
C PRO A 405 -5.66 -6.07 16.05
N GLN A 406 -4.76 -5.48 15.26
CA GLN A 406 -3.38 -5.95 15.12
C GLN A 406 -2.62 -5.86 16.45
N TRP A 407 -2.68 -4.69 17.12
CA TRP A 407 -1.90 -4.44 18.34
C TRP A 407 -2.53 -5.02 19.59
N CYS A 408 -3.87 -5.06 19.69
CA CYS A 408 -4.57 -5.54 20.88
C CYS A 408 -4.90 -7.04 20.85
N MET A 409 -4.89 -7.68 19.67
CA MET A 409 -5.26 -9.09 19.53
C MET A 409 -4.18 -9.90 18.83
N ALA A 410 -3.84 -9.60 17.57
CA ALA A 410 -2.96 -10.49 16.79
C ALA A 410 -1.55 -10.57 17.38
N LEU A 411 -0.91 -9.44 17.67
CA LEU A 411 0.45 -9.43 18.22
C LEU A 411 0.52 -10.06 19.62
N PRO A 412 -0.32 -9.68 20.61
CA PRO A 412 -0.30 -10.30 21.94
C PRO A 412 -0.62 -11.80 21.91
N LEU A 413 -1.62 -12.21 21.10
CA LEU A 413 -2.00 -13.60 20.98
C LEU A 413 -0.89 -14.43 20.33
N THR A 414 -0.26 -13.91 19.27
CA THR A 414 0.88 -14.57 18.62
C THR A 414 2.06 -14.68 19.60
N ALA A 415 2.38 -13.62 20.35
CA ALA A 415 3.45 -13.66 21.33
C ALA A 415 3.16 -14.67 22.46
N LEU A 416 1.92 -14.71 22.96
CA LEU A 416 1.51 -15.67 23.98
C LEU A 416 1.67 -17.12 23.49
N LEU A 417 1.13 -17.42 22.30
CA LEU A 417 1.18 -18.77 21.73
C LEU A 417 2.60 -19.19 21.34
N ALA A 418 3.36 -18.27 20.74
CA ALA A 418 4.69 -18.59 20.23
C ALA A 418 5.77 -18.64 21.32
N LEU A 419 5.76 -17.70 22.28
CA LEU A 419 6.85 -17.52 23.24
C LEU A 419 6.56 -18.13 24.61
N VAL A 420 5.29 -18.07 25.09
CA VAL A 420 4.92 -18.53 26.43
C VAL A 420 4.42 -19.96 26.40
N LEU A 421 3.40 -20.24 25.55
CA LEU A 421 2.77 -21.54 25.46
C LEU A 421 3.50 -22.52 24.55
N LYS A 422 4.43 -22.02 23.73
CA LYS A 422 5.17 -22.80 22.71
C LYS A 422 4.25 -23.73 21.93
N ALA A 423 3.14 -23.16 21.49
CA ALA A 423 2.08 -23.88 20.80
C ALA A 423 2.55 -24.34 19.41
N ASP A 424 1.83 -25.34 18.86
CA ASP A 424 2.07 -25.82 17.50
C ASP A 424 1.94 -24.67 16.48
N TYR A 425 2.73 -24.74 15.41
CA TYR A 425 2.78 -23.71 14.35
C TYR A 425 1.43 -23.42 13.70
N TRP A 426 0.46 -24.35 13.72
CA TRP A 426 -0.90 -24.11 13.26
C TRP A 426 -1.63 -23.05 14.09
N TRP A 427 -1.47 -23.09 15.41
CA TRP A 427 -2.06 -22.12 16.32
C TRP A 427 -1.39 -20.76 16.19
N ILE A 428 -0.07 -20.73 15.99
CA ILE A 428 0.68 -19.49 15.74
C ILE A 428 0.23 -18.85 14.42
N ALA A 429 0.11 -19.66 13.35
CA ALA A 429 -0.37 -19.22 12.05
C ALA A 429 -1.81 -18.67 12.11
N ALA A 430 -2.70 -19.33 12.88
CA ALA A 430 -4.07 -18.86 13.11
C ALA A 430 -4.10 -17.54 13.92
N ALA A 431 -3.22 -17.39 14.92
CA ALA A 431 -3.12 -16.19 15.73
C ALA A 431 -2.70 -14.96 14.89
N ILE A 432 -1.78 -15.14 13.94
CA ILE A 432 -1.37 -14.08 13.00
C ILE A 432 -2.58 -13.54 12.21
N GLN A 433 -3.51 -14.41 11.82
CA GLN A 433 -4.70 -14.01 11.06
C GLN A 433 -5.87 -13.52 11.92
N SER A 434 -5.75 -13.61 13.25
CA SER A 434 -6.84 -13.29 14.20
C SER A 434 -7.30 -11.82 14.13
N GLU A 435 -6.43 -10.90 13.70
CA GLU A 435 -6.80 -9.49 13.53
C GLU A 435 -8.04 -9.32 12.64
N SER A 436 -8.16 -10.10 11.57
CA SER A 436 -9.27 -10.01 10.62
C SER A 436 -10.58 -10.50 11.23
N LEU A 437 -10.54 -11.45 12.17
CA LEU A 437 -11.71 -11.95 12.88
C LEU A 437 -12.34 -10.86 13.76
N LEU A 438 -11.52 -10.01 14.37
CA LEU A 438 -11.99 -8.89 15.18
C LEU A 438 -12.33 -7.66 14.32
N LYS A 439 -11.54 -7.39 13.28
CA LYS A 439 -11.68 -6.24 12.39
C LYS A 439 -13.01 -6.24 11.63
N VAL A 440 -13.43 -7.40 11.09
CA VAL A 440 -14.66 -7.52 10.29
C VAL A 440 -15.92 -7.14 11.07
N PRO A 441 -16.23 -7.72 12.24
CA PRO A 441 -17.43 -7.36 12.99
C PRO A 441 -17.40 -5.90 13.48
N LEU A 442 -16.25 -5.38 13.91
CA LEU A 442 -16.13 -4.00 14.35
C LEU A 442 -16.38 -3.01 13.19
N CYS A 443 -15.79 -3.25 12.02
CA CYS A 443 -16.07 -2.46 10.83
C CYS A 443 -17.55 -2.56 10.42
N ALA A 444 -18.14 -3.76 10.45
CA ALA A 444 -19.55 -3.95 10.10
C ALA A 444 -20.49 -3.18 11.07
N LEU A 445 -20.20 -3.19 12.38
CA LEU A 445 -20.94 -2.42 13.37
C LEU A 445 -20.83 -0.92 13.08
N ARG A 446 -19.60 -0.40 12.87
CA ARG A 446 -19.41 1.03 12.58
C ARG A 446 -20.10 1.45 11.29
N ILE A 447 -20.03 0.65 10.23
CA ILE A 447 -20.68 0.95 8.96
C ILE A 447 -22.21 0.96 9.12
N ARG A 448 -22.78 0.02 9.90
CA ARG A 448 -24.23 -0.04 10.13
C ARG A 448 -24.81 1.20 10.81
N THR A 449 -24.02 1.91 11.62
CA THR A 449 -24.48 3.15 12.28
C THR A 449 -24.77 4.28 11.29
N GLY A 450 -24.19 4.23 10.09
CA GLY A 450 -24.28 5.31 9.10
C GLY A 450 -23.50 6.58 9.45
N GLN A 451 -22.99 6.70 10.68
CA GLN A 451 -22.29 7.90 11.16
C GLN A 451 -20.95 8.18 10.46
N TRP A 452 -20.50 7.28 9.61
CA TRP A 452 -19.26 7.42 8.84
C TRP A 452 -19.41 8.29 7.59
N ILE A 453 -20.65 8.58 7.17
CA ILE A 453 -20.93 9.37 5.97
C ILE A 453 -20.80 10.85 6.31
N HIS A 454 -19.65 11.42 5.97
CA HIS A 454 -19.36 12.84 6.15
C HIS A 454 -19.05 13.48 4.80
N ASP A 455 -19.78 14.54 4.46
CA ASP A 455 -19.38 15.42 3.37
C ASP A 455 -18.21 16.30 3.84
N VAL A 456 -16.97 15.91 3.43
CA VAL A 456 -15.75 16.63 3.81
C VAL A 456 -15.59 17.96 3.08
N THR A 457 -16.43 18.24 2.11
CA THR A 457 -16.39 19.43 1.26
C THR A 457 -17.20 20.59 1.85
N VAL A 458 -18.13 20.29 2.78
CA VAL A 458 -18.96 21.30 3.45
C VAL A 458 -18.25 21.80 4.72
N ARG A 459 -18.32 23.09 4.96
CA ARG A 459 -17.84 23.71 6.19
C ARG A 459 -18.84 23.34 7.32
N LYS A 460 -18.39 22.61 8.35
CA LYS A 460 -19.18 22.57 9.59
C LYS A 460 -19.16 23.97 10.19
N GLU A 461 -20.25 24.67 10.13
CA GLU A 461 -20.45 25.87 10.93
C GLU A 461 -20.25 25.49 12.41
N ARG A 462 -19.40 26.27 13.13
CA ARG A 462 -19.22 26.09 14.56
C ARG A 462 -20.54 26.47 15.23
N GLY A 463 -21.37 25.49 15.59
CA GLY A 463 -22.59 25.76 16.32
C GLY A 463 -23.75 24.78 16.13
N GLN A 464 -23.50 23.49 15.89
CA GLN A 464 -24.54 22.46 16.15
C GLN A 464 -23.92 21.23 16.81
#